data_be957ecb61c2df64c60c337eb89ffd26
#
_entry.id   be957ecb61c2df64c60c337eb89ffd26
#
_cell.length_a   1.000
_cell.length_b   1.000
_cell.length_c   1.000
_cell.angle_alpha   90.00
_cell.angle_beta   90.00
_cell.angle_gamma   90.00
#
_symmetry.space_group_name_H-M   'P 1'
#
loop_
_entity.id
_entity.type
_entity.pdbx_description
1 polymer ?
#
loop_
_entity_poly.entity_id
_entity_poly.type
_entity_poly.pdbx_seq_one_letter_code
_entity_poly.pdbx_strand_id
1 'polypeptide(L)'
;MSTLLLIRSEIESLLDPMTLLAGLRQAFIDYSTSPATKAHRVRSQLPGLGTATVLFPGTTPGVPAYSVKVHAKFPGQSPAIRGVLCLHDVETGELLAVMDSTHLTAMRTGLAGALAADVLACTEADTVAVIGAGVQGRCQLRSFAALRRIHKASVYDVVPERAATFARELSSELGLAVEAAESAADAVRGAGVVFTATWAR
;
A
#
# COMPACT_ATOMS: atom_id res chain seq x y z
N MET A 1 18.55 -20.93 16.61
CA MET A 1 18.85 -19.96 15.54
C MET A 1 18.71 -18.54 16.07
N SER A 2 19.30 -17.52 15.43
CA SER A 2 19.12 -16.12 15.87
C SER A 2 17.94 -15.48 15.12
N THR A 3 17.07 -14.79 15.84
CA THR A 3 15.97 -14.01 15.25
C THR A 3 16.54 -12.77 14.57
N LEU A 4 16.13 -12.49 13.33
CA LEU A 4 16.48 -11.25 12.63
C LEU A 4 15.62 -10.09 13.11
N LEU A 5 16.23 -8.93 13.36
CA LEU A 5 15.52 -7.70 13.62
C LEU A 5 15.77 -6.74 12.47
N LEU A 6 14.74 -6.45 11.66
CA LEU A 6 14.83 -5.60 10.48
C LEU A 6 14.12 -4.27 10.72
N ILE A 7 14.88 -3.20 10.78
CA ILE A 7 14.38 -1.84 10.90
C ILE A 7 13.91 -1.30 9.54
N ARG A 8 13.24 -0.15 9.55
CA ARG A 8 12.63 0.43 8.34
C ARG A 8 13.63 0.64 7.20
N SER A 9 14.80 1.20 7.47
CA SER A 9 15.81 1.47 6.43
C SER A 9 16.36 0.21 5.78
N GLU A 10 16.46 -0.88 6.55
CA GLU A 10 16.86 -2.18 6.01
C GLU A 10 15.75 -2.77 5.12
N ILE A 11 14.48 -2.68 5.56
CA ILE A 11 13.34 -3.09 4.73
C ILE A 11 13.28 -2.27 3.44
N GLU A 12 13.50 -0.96 3.50
CA GLU A 12 13.53 -0.08 2.32
C GLU A 12 14.64 -0.48 1.33
N SER A 13 15.80 -0.88 1.82
CA SER A 13 16.93 -1.30 0.97
C SER A 13 16.78 -2.70 0.39
N LEU A 14 16.07 -3.60 1.06
CA LEU A 14 15.89 -5.00 0.67
C LEU A 14 14.66 -5.24 -0.23
N LEU A 15 13.66 -4.36 -0.17
CA LEU A 15 12.44 -4.53 -0.94
C LEU A 15 12.62 -4.08 -2.39
N ASP A 16 12.60 -5.06 -3.30
CA ASP A 16 12.44 -4.80 -4.73
C ASP A 16 10.95 -4.75 -5.09
N PRO A 17 10.45 -3.62 -5.62
CA PRO A 17 9.03 -3.46 -5.97
C PRO A 17 8.53 -4.47 -7.00
N MET A 18 9.36 -4.87 -7.96
CA MET A 18 8.94 -5.79 -9.02
C MET A 18 8.83 -7.23 -8.52
N THR A 19 9.75 -7.66 -7.68
CA THR A 19 9.67 -8.95 -6.97
C THR A 19 8.44 -9.01 -6.06
N LEU A 20 8.17 -7.92 -5.33
CA LEU A 20 6.99 -7.84 -4.48
C LEU A 20 5.69 -7.85 -5.30
N LEU A 21 5.66 -7.20 -6.46
CA LEU A 21 4.51 -7.21 -7.37
C LEU A 21 4.23 -8.62 -7.90
N ALA A 22 5.26 -9.35 -8.32
CA ALA A 22 5.11 -10.73 -8.78
C ALA A 22 4.55 -11.64 -7.67
N GLY A 23 5.08 -11.49 -6.45
CA GLY A 23 4.56 -12.21 -5.29
C GLY A 23 3.11 -11.86 -4.95
N LEU A 24 2.73 -10.58 -5.04
CA LEU A 24 1.35 -10.14 -4.84
C LEU A 24 0.40 -10.73 -5.90
N ARG A 25 0.79 -10.71 -7.17
CA ARG A 25 -0.02 -11.32 -8.25
C ARG A 25 -0.25 -12.79 -7.99
N GLN A 26 0.79 -13.54 -7.65
CA GLN A 26 0.66 -14.96 -7.32
C GLN A 26 -0.23 -15.17 -6.09
N ALA A 27 -0.04 -14.38 -5.02
CA ALA A 27 -0.85 -14.48 -3.82
C ALA A 27 -2.35 -14.22 -4.07
N PHE A 28 -2.71 -13.30 -4.97
CA PHE A 28 -4.11 -13.09 -5.37
C PHE A 28 -4.68 -14.29 -6.13
N ILE A 29 -3.88 -14.90 -7.03
CA ILE A 29 -4.28 -16.12 -7.75
C ILE A 29 -4.51 -17.26 -6.76
N ASP A 30 -3.54 -17.52 -5.88
CA ASP A 30 -3.61 -18.59 -4.89
C ASP A 30 -4.80 -18.42 -3.95
N TYR A 31 -5.05 -17.17 -3.49
CA TYR A 31 -6.18 -16.86 -2.63
C TYR A 31 -7.54 -17.11 -3.32
N SER A 32 -7.63 -16.88 -4.63
CA SER A 32 -8.87 -17.06 -5.39
C SER A 32 -9.12 -18.53 -5.78
N THR A 33 -8.06 -19.33 -5.93
CA THR A 33 -8.13 -20.72 -6.42
C THR A 33 -8.02 -21.77 -5.34
N SER A 34 -7.45 -21.43 -4.18
CA SER A 34 -7.26 -22.36 -3.06
C SER A 34 -8.43 -22.31 -2.08
N PRO A 35 -8.89 -23.48 -1.56
CA PRO A 35 -9.81 -23.53 -0.43
C PRO A 35 -9.17 -23.13 0.90
N ALA A 36 -8.02 -22.46 0.87
CA ALA A 36 -7.23 -22.09 2.03
C ALA A 36 -8.07 -21.41 3.12
N THR A 37 -7.76 -21.74 4.35
CA THR A 37 -8.38 -21.16 5.54
C THR A 37 -8.26 -19.63 5.48
N LYS A 38 -9.39 -18.95 5.41
CA LYS A 38 -9.43 -17.48 5.40
C LYS A 38 -8.88 -16.98 6.72
N ALA A 39 -7.78 -16.24 6.66
CA ALA A 39 -7.19 -15.63 7.83
C ALA A 39 -8.17 -14.63 8.48
N HIS A 40 -8.42 -14.78 9.77
CA HIS A 40 -9.29 -13.87 10.51
C HIS A 40 -8.51 -12.65 10.97
N ARG A 41 -9.04 -11.47 10.64
CA ARG A 41 -8.53 -10.21 11.13
C ARG A 41 -9.20 -9.85 12.45
N VAL A 42 -8.41 -9.63 13.48
CA VAL A 42 -8.90 -9.15 14.78
C VAL A 42 -8.65 -7.65 14.89
N ARG A 43 -9.68 -6.89 15.26
CA ARG A 43 -9.60 -5.45 15.48
C ARG A 43 -10.07 -5.11 16.89
N SER A 44 -9.31 -4.24 17.56
CA SER A 44 -9.67 -3.65 18.85
C SER A 44 -9.47 -2.14 18.81
N GLN A 45 -10.32 -1.41 19.55
CA GLN A 45 -10.14 0.02 19.75
C GLN A 45 -9.03 0.28 20.77
N LEU A 46 -8.29 1.36 20.57
CA LEU A 46 -7.34 1.90 21.53
C LEU A 46 -7.92 3.18 22.16
N PRO A 47 -7.44 3.59 23.33
CA PRO A 47 -7.77 4.90 23.89
C PRO A 47 -7.31 6.00 22.94
N GLY A 48 -8.22 6.79 22.45
CA GLY A 48 -7.95 7.88 21.50
C GLY A 48 -8.90 7.86 20.32
N LEU A 49 -9.30 9.03 19.88
CA LEU A 49 -10.28 9.18 18.80
C LEU A 49 -9.76 8.60 17.48
N GLY A 50 -10.46 7.62 16.94
CA GLY A 50 -10.15 6.98 15.67
C GLY A 50 -8.95 6.03 15.70
N THR A 51 -8.34 5.79 16.88
CA THR A 51 -7.24 4.84 17.04
C THR A 51 -7.75 3.41 17.06
N ALA A 52 -6.96 2.48 16.56
CA ALA A 52 -7.29 1.05 16.58
C ALA A 52 -6.03 0.21 16.41
N THR A 53 -6.01 -0.96 17.03
CA THR A 53 -5.05 -2.02 16.70
C THR A 53 -5.72 -3.11 15.85
N VAL A 54 -4.93 -3.72 14.97
CA VAL A 54 -5.40 -4.80 14.09
C VAL A 54 -4.32 -5.87 13.99
N LEU A 55 -4.74 -7.12 14.19
CA LEU A 55 -3.91 -8.31 14.04
C LEU A 55 -4.27 -9.03 12.74
N PHE A 56 -3.24 -9.39 11.97
CA PHE A 56 -3.39 -10.15 10.73
C PHE A 56 -2.46 -11.36 10.76
N PRO A 57 -2.95 -12.55 11.09
CA PRO A 57 -2.21 -13.77 10.80
C PRO A 57 -2.24 -14.05 9.29
N GLY A 58 -1.22 -14.74 8.78
CA GLY A 58 -1.16 -15.07 7.36
C GLY A 58 -0.21 -16.20 7.08
N THR A 59 -0.60 -17.05 6.12
CA THR A 59 0.24 -18.07 5.49
C THR A 59 0.20 -17.88 3.98
N THR A 60 1.25 -18.30 3.29
CA THR A 60 1.30 -18.28 1.83
C THR A 60 1.65 -19.70 1.36
N PRO A 61 0.88 -20.27 0.42
CA PRO A 61 1.20 -21.59 -0.13
C PRO A 61 2.64 -21.70 -0.63
N GLY A 62 3.32 -22.79 -0.29
CA GLY A 62 4.70 -23.04 -0.69
C GLY A 62 5.76 -22.26 0.10
N VAL A 63 5.38 -21.41 1.04
CA VAL A 63 6.31 -20.71 1.94
C VAL A 63 6.30 -21.44 3.30
N PRO A 64 7.46 -21.96 3.77
CA PRO A 64 7.53 -22.72 5.03
C PRO A 64 7.53 -21.80 6.26
N ALA A 65 6.67 -20.77 6.23
CA ALA A 65 6.57 -19.78 7.30
C ALA A 65 5.13 -19.25 7.42
N TYR A 66 4.78 -18.80 8.61
CA TYR A 66 3.59 -17.99 8.83
C TYR A 66 3.96 -16.62 9.39
N SER A 67 3.12 -15.65 9.14
CA SER A 67 3.32 -14.29 9.62
C SER A 67 2.21 -13.82 10.54
N VAL A 68 2.57 -12.97 11.51
CA VAL A 68 1.61 -12.24 12.33
C VAL A 68 1.96 -10.75 12.25
N LYS A 69 1.04 -9.98 11.68
CA LYS A 69 1.20 -8.53 11.55
C LYS A 69 0.35 -7.83 12.60
N VAL A 70 1.00 -7.01 13.38
CA VAL A 70 0.36 -6.15 14.37
C VAL A 70 0.44 -4.71 13.90
N HIS A 71 -0.70 -4.09 13.66
CA HIS A 71 -0.79 -2.69 13.26
C HIS A 71 -1.60 -1.87 14.23
N ALA A 72 -1.18 -0.62 14.42
CA ALA A 72 -1.99 0.39 15.09
C ALA A 72 -2.18 1.61 14.19
N LYS A 73 -3.34 2.23 14.29
CA LYS A 73 -3.73 3.44 13.56
C LYS A 73 -3.75 4.63 14.50
N PHE A 74 -3.06 5.69 14.10
CA PHE A 74 -3.00 6.96 14.83
C PHE A 74 -3.30 8.12 13.88
N PRO A 75 -4.60 8.46 13.65
CA PRO A 75 -4.97 9.60 12.83
C PRO A 75 -4.29 10.88 13.32
N GLY A 76 -3.77 11.67 12.42
CA GLY A 76 -3.03 12.90 12.75
C GLY A 76 -1.54 12.71 13.02
N GLN A 77 -1.03 11.47 13.11
CA GLN A 77 0.40 11.19 13.18
C GLN A 77 1.00 10.91 11.78
N SER A 78 2.30 11.15 11.64
CA SER A 78 3.05 10.77 10.43
C SER A 78 4.25 9.87 10.81
N PRO A 79 4.27 8.60 10.38
CA PRO A 79 3.24 7.87 9.66
C PRO A 79 2.02 7.56 10.56
N ALA A 80 0.83 7.57 9.97
CA ALA A 80 -0.42 7.31 10.68
C ALA A 80 -0.66 5.82 11.00
N ILE A 81 0.04 4.92 10.31
CA ILE A 81 0.01 3.48 10.53
C ILE A 81 1.40 3.05 10.98
N ARG A 82 1.46 2.36 12.11
CA ARG A 82 2.70 1.82 12.69
C ARG A 82 2.48 0.38 13.09
N GLY A 83 3.53 -0.42 13.02
CA GLY A 83 3.43 -1.81 13.45
C GLY A 83 4.63 -2.65 13.09
N VAL A 84 4.53 -3.91 13.45
CA VAL A 84 5.54 -4.92 13.17
C VAL A 84 4.92 -6.11 12.45
N LEU A 85 5.75 -6.83 11.71
CA LEU A 85 5.47 -8.13 11.14
C LEU A 85 6.41 -9.13 11.79
N CYS A 86 5.87 -10.14 12.47
CA CYS A 86 6.61 -11.28 12.97
C CYS A 86 6.50 -12.43 11.96
N LEU A 87 7.64 -13.03 11.62
CA LEU A 87 7.72 -14.19 10.74
C LEU A 87 8.15 -15.40 11.56
N HIS A 88 7.43 -16.50 11.46
CA HIS A 88 7.70 -17.72 12.19
C HIS A 88 7.84 -18.90 11.22
N ASP A 89 8.69 -19.83 11.57
CA ASP A 89 8.77 -21.12 10.93
C ASP A 89 7.44 -21.91 11.12
N VAL A 90 6.93 -22.56 10.10
CA VAL A 90 5.62 -23.20 10.16
C VAL A 90 5.65 -24.56 10.88
N GLU A 91 6.81 -25.21 10.92
CA GLU A 91 6.97 -26.53 11.52
C GLU A 91 7.36 -26.46 13.00
N THR A 92 8.31 -25.57 13.31
CA THR A 92 8.88 -25.46 14.66
C THR A 92 8.24 -24.36 15.50
N GLY A 93 7.60 -23.37 14.86
CA GLY A 93 7.08 -22.17 15.52
C GLY A 93 8.17 -21.16 15.91
N GLU A 94 9.43 -21.41 15.58
CA GLU A 94 10.53 -20.50 15.89
C GLU A 94 10.31 -19.11 15.27
N LEU A 95 10.63 -18.06 16.03
CA LEU A 95 10.58 -16.69 15.52
C LEU A 95 11.80 -16.41 14.65
N LEU A 96 11.58 -16.33 13.35
CA LEU A 96 12.62 -16.09 12.34
C LEU A 96 13.00 -14.62 12.22
N ALA A 97 11.99 -13.73 12.22
CA ALA A 97 12.23 -12.31 12.06
C ALA A 97 11.16 -11.44 12.73
N VAL A 98 11.58 -10.24 13.16
CA VAL A 98 10.70 -9.11 13.52
C VAL A 98 11.06 -7.94 12.61
N MET A 99 10.06 -7.41 11.88
CA MET A 99 10.26 -6.41 10.85
C MET A 99 9.41 -5.17 11.11
N ASP A 100 9.95 -3.95 10.90
CA ASP A 100 9.09 -2.74 10.77
C ASP A 100 8.17 -2.94 9.55
N SER A 101 6.88 -2.82 9.76
CA SER A 101 5.91 -3.08 8.70
C SER A 101 5.36 -1.81 8.06
N THR A 102 5.84 -0.64 8.44
CA THR A 102 5.30 0.65 7.97
C THR A 102 5.55 0.86 6.49
N HIS A 103 6.81 0.76 6.05
CA HIS A 103 7.19 0.89 4.64
C HIS A 103 6.61 -0.26 3.80
N LEU A 104 6.78 -1.50 4.26
CA LEU A 104 6.23 -2.68 3.61
C LEU A 104 4.71 -2.55 3.39
N THR A 105 3.97 -2.03 4.39
CA THR A 105 2.52 -1.82 4.26
C THR A 105 2.18 -0.78 3.22
N ALA A 106 2.92 0.31 3.17
CA ALA A 106 2.69 1.37 2.19
C ALA A 106 2.95 0.84 0.76
N MET A 107 4.07 0.20 0.54
CA MET A 107 4.49 -0.32 -0.76
C MET A 107 3.55 -1.43 -1.25
N ARG A 108 3.31 -2.49 -0.46
CA ARG A 108 2.44 -3.60 -0.88
C ARG A 108 1.00 -3.15 -1.15
N THR A 109 0.53 -2.09 -0.45
CA THR A 109 -0.83 -1.57 -0.69
C THR A 109 -0.88 -0.75 -1.98
N GLY A 110 0.13 0.05 -2.25
CA GLY A 110 0.27 0.78 -3.50
C GLY A 110 0.33 -0.17 -4.70
N LEU A 111 1.19 -1.20 -4.62
CA LEU A 111 1.33 -2.22 -5.67
C LEU A 111 0.05 -3.03 -5.87
N ALA A 112 -0.64 -3.42 -4.80
CA ALA A 112 -1.91 -4.15 -4.91
C ALA A 112 -3.00 -3.31 -5.61
N GLY A 113 -3.11 -2.01 -5.29
CA GLY A 113 -4.02 -1.09 -5.97
C GLY A 113 -3.65 -0.88 -7.43
N ALA A 114 -2.37 -0.71 -7.73
CA ALA A 114 -1.86 -0.56 -9.08
C ALA A 114 -2.08 -1.83 -9.92
N LEU A 115 -1.84 -3.01 -9.36
CA LEU A 115 -2.10 -4.29 -10.00
C LEU A 115 -3.59 -4.48 -10.34
N ALA A 116 -4.47 -4.14 -9.40
CA ALA A 116 -5.91 -4.20 -9.64
C ALA A 116 -6.34 -3.24 -10.76
N ALA A 117 -5.83 -2.01 -10.74
CA ALA A 117 -6.10 -1.03 -11.79
C ALA A 117 -5.55 -1.49 -13.15
N ASP A 118 -4.35 -2.07 -13.17
CA ASP A 118 -3.75 -2.59 -14.39
C ASP A 118 -4.57 -3.70 -15.05
N VAL A 119 -5.14 -4.58 -14.24
CA VAL A 119 -5.97 -5.70 -14.75
C VAL A 119 -7.38 -5.26 -15.15
N LEU A 120 -7.95 -4.27 -14.45
CA LEU A 120 -9.37 -3.91 -14.58
C LEU A 120 -9.63 -2.68 -15.45
N ALA A 121 -8.65 -1.78 -15.60
CA ALA A 121 -8.83 -0.58 -16.40
C ALA A 121 -8.77 -0.90 -17.91
N CYS A 122 -9.45 -0.05 -18.71
CA CYS A 122 -9.34 -0.11 -20.15
C CYS A 122 -7.87 0.01 -20.59
N THR A 123 -7.53 -0.60 -21.71
CA THR A 123 -6.16 -0.62 -22.24
C THR A 123 -5.62 0.79 -22.50
N GLU A 124 -6.48 1.68 -22.97
CA GLU A 124 -6.18 3.07 -23.33
C GLU A 124 -6.24 4.04 -22.12
N ALA A 125 -6.50 3.53 -20.91
CA ALA A 125 -6.57 4.37 -19.72
C ALA A 125 -5.17 4.87 -19.32
N ASP A 126 -4.84 6.08 -19.73
CA ASP A 126 -3.55 6.75 -19.53
C ASP A 126 -3.64 7.98 -18.63
N THR A 127 -4.83 8.29 -18.10
CA THR A 127 -5.11 9.41 -17.22
C THR A 127 -5.52 8.92 -15.85
N VAL A 128 -4.94 9.50 -14.79
CA VAL A 128 -5.13 9.05 -13.41
C VAL A 128 -5.63 10.19 -12.52
N ALA A 129 -6.61 9.89 -11.68
CA ALA A 129 -6.97 10.76 -10.55
C ALA A 129 -6.54 10.11 -9.22
N VAL A 130 -6.02 10.93 -8.31
CA VAL A 130 -5.68 10.52 -6.95
C VAL A 130 -6.45 11.40 -5.97
N ILE A 131 -7.30 10.78 -5.17
CA ILE A 131 -8.05 11.46 -4.10
C ILE A 131 -7.40 11.11 -2.77
N GLY A 132 -6.66 12.08 -2.21
CA GLY A 132 -5.83 11.93 -1.02
C GLY A 132 -4.33 11.92 -1.34
N ALA A 133 -3.67 13.06 -1.05
CA ALA A 133 -2.24 13.30 -1.31
C ALA A 133 -1.30 12.71 -0.24
N GLY A 134 -1.75 11.70 0.50
CA GLY A 134 -0.99 11.01 1.53
C GLY A 134 -0.03 9.95 0.98
N VAL A 135 0.57 9.17 1.91
CA VAL A 135 1.51 8.09 1.58
C VAL A 135 0.90 7.08 0.61
N GLN A 136 -0.36 6.67 0.81
CA GLN A 136 -1.00 5.68 -0.04
C GLN A 136 -1.27 6.20 -1.46
N GLY A 137 -1.73 7.44 -1.62
CA GLY A 137 -1.91 8.05 -2.93
C GLY A 137 -0.60 8.10 -3.71
N ARG A 138 0.50 8.48 -3.04
CA ARG A 138 1.84 8.49 -3.61
C ARG A 138 2.30 7.10 -4.06
N CYS A 139 2.15 6.09 -3.19
CA CYS A 139 2.52 4.72 -3.51
C CYS A 139 1.70 4.17 -4.67
N GLN A 140 0.40 4.43 -4.73
CA GLN A 140 -0.47 3.95 -5.82
C GLN A 140 -0.10 4.59 -7.16
N LEU A 141 0.12 5.91 -7.21
CA LEU A 141 0.52 6.57 -8.44
C LEU A 141 1.89 6.08 -8.95
N ARG A 142 2.90 6.00 -8.06
CA ARG A 142 4.22 5.45 -8.38
C ARG A 142 4.14 4.03 -8.94
N SER A 143 3.41 3.17 -8.23
CA SER A 143 3.27 1.77 -8.61
C SER A 143 2.55 1.61 -9.95
N PHE A 144 1.52 2.42 -10.20
CA PHE A 144 0.78 2.35 -11.46
C PHE A 144 1.59 2.91 -12.64
N ALA A 145 2.35 3.99 -12.41
CA ALA A 145 3.29 4.55 -13.40
C ALA A 145 4.42 3.57 -13.78
N ALA A 146 4.80 2.67 -12.87
CA ALA A 146 5.76 1.61 -13.16
C ALA A 146 5.17 0.46 -13.98
N LEU A 147 3.84 0.28 -13.99
CA LEU A 147 3.14 -0.76 -14.74
C LEU A 147 2.60 -0.29 -16.08
N ARG A 148 2.17 0.96 -16.16
CA ARG A 148 1.57 1.54 -17.35
C ARG A 148 2.15 2.91 -17.69
N ARG A 149 2.18 3.20 -18.97
CA ARG A 149 2.45 4.56 -19.43
C ARG A 149 1.28 5.45 -19.09
N ILE A 150 1.52 6.46 -18.25
CA ILE A 150 0.55 7.48 -17.87
C ILE A 150 0.90 8.76 -18.63
N HIS A 151 -0.12 9.41 -19.19
CA HIS A 151 0.02 10.71 -19.86
C HIS A 151 -0.10 11.86 -18.87
N LYS A 152 -1.10 11.79 -17.98
CA LYS A 152 -1.41 12.85 -17.02
C LYS A 152 -1.98 12.27 -15.73
N ALA A 153 -1.69 12.92 -14.60
CA ALA A 153 -2.36 12.65 -13.33
C ALA A 153 -2.92 13.92 -12.71
N SER A 154 -4.05 13.81 -12.01
CA SER A 154 -4.63 14.88 -11.21
C SER A 154 -4.73 14.42 -9.76
N VAL A 155 -4.45 15.29 -8.80
CA VAL A 155 -4.53 14.97 -7.38
C VAL A 155 -5.40 15.99 -6.65
N TYR A 156 -6.24 15.50 -5.76
CA TYR A 156 -7.00 16.33 -4.83
C TYR A 156 -6.75 15.88 -3.38
N ASP A 157 -6.61 16.83 -2.49
CA ASP A 157 -6.62 16.63 -1.04
C ASP A 157 -7.42 17.77 -0.38
N VAL A 158 -8.07 17.50 0.74
CA VAL A 158 -8.79 18.52 1.52
C VAL A 158 -7.87 19.61 2.07
N VAL A 159 -6.55 19.37 2.07
CA VAL A 159 -5.50 20.33 2.37
C VAL A 159 -4.77 20.67 1.07
N PRO A 160 -5.06 21.83 0.44
CA PRO A 160 -4.53 22.20 -0.88
C PRO A 160 -3.01 22.13 -0.99
N GLU A 161 -2.30 22.51 0.08
CA GLU A 161 -0.83 22.51 0.12
C GLU A 161 -0.26 21.08 -0.02
N ARG A 162 -0.97 20.06 0.48
CA ARG A 162 -0.59 18.67 0.29
C ARG A 162 -0.74 18.22 -1.15
N ALA A 163 -1.83 18.63 -1.81
CA ALA A 163 -2.05 18.35 -3.24
C ALA A 163 -0.98 19.03 -4.10
N ALA A 164 -0.68 20.31 -3.83
CA ALA A 164 0.38 21.06 -4.54
C ALA A 164 1.76 20.43 -4.35
N THR A 165 2.11 20.03 -3.13
CA THR A 165 3.38 19.36 -2.84
C THR A 165 3.47 17.99 -3.52
N PHE A 166 2.41 17.20 -3.45
CA PHE A 166 2.30 15.93 -4.15
C PHE A 166 2.51 16.09 -5.67
N ALA A 167 1.81 17.04 -6.29
CA ALA A 167 1.90 17.31 -7.71
C ALA A 167 3.33 17.65 -8.12
N ARG A 168 3.96 18.60 -7.44
CA ARG A 168 5.34 19.04 -7.72
C ARG A 168 6.35 17.89 -7.60
N GLU A 169 6.28 17.15 -6.49
CA GLU A 169 7.24 16.08 -6.21
C GLU A 169 7.08 14.90 -7.18
N LEU A 170 5.85 14.43 -7.41
CA LEU A 170 5.62 13.30 -8.30
C LEU A 170 5.79 13.68 -9.78
N SER A 171 5.54 14.93 -10.18
CA SER A 171 5.91 15.38 -11.53
C SER A 171 7.40 15.27 -11.76
N SER A 172 8.21 15.76 -10.81
CA SER A 172 9.68 15.70 -10.92
C SER A 172 10.21 14.27 -10.89
N GLU A 173 9.66 13.44 -10.02
CA GLU A 173 10.12 12.06 -9.82
C GLU A 173 9.78 11.14 -11.00
N LEU A 174 8.55 11.24 -11.51
CA LEU A 174 8.02 10.33 -12.54
C LEU A 174 8.19 10.87 -13.97
N GLY A 175 8.62 12.12 -14.14
CA GLY A 175 8.61 12.78 -15.44
C GLY A 175 7.22 12.88 -16.05
N LEU A 176 6.19 12.99 -15.21
CA LEU A 176 4.77 12.95 -15.57
C LEU A 176 4.11 14.29 -15.23
N ALA A 177 3.21 14.78 -16.08
CA ALA A 177 2.38 15.93 -15.73
C ALA A 177 1.39 15.55 -14.60
N VAL A 178 1.66 16.03 -13.37
CA VAL A 178 0.77 15.87 -12.22
C VAL A 178 0.26 17.25 -11.81
N GLU A 179 -1.06 17.43 -11.75
CA GLU A 179 -1.71 18.70 -11.43
C GLU A 179 -2.54 18.59 -10.15
N ALA A 180 -2.47 19.62 -9.31
CA ALA A 180 -3.36 19.75 -8.16
C ALA A 180 -4.72 20.27 -8.64
N ALA A 181 -5.80 19.56 -8.31
CA ALA A 181 -7.16 19.95 -8.66
C ALA A 181 -7.82 20.73 -7.51
N GLU A 182 -8.73 21.62 -7.86
CA GLU A 182 -9.47 22.45 -6.89
C GLU A 182 -10.54 21.65 -6.14
N SER A 183 -11.07 20.59 -6.75
CA SER A 183 -12.07 19.70 -6.14
C SER A 183 -11.82 18.24 -6.51
N ALA A 184 -12.41 17.33 -5.72
CA ALA A 184 -12.42 15.91 -6.06
C ALA A 184 -13.13 15.64 -7.39
N ALA A 185 -14.20 16.39 -7.68
CA ALA A 185 -14.95 16.30 -8.94
C ALA A 185 -14.08 16.70 -10.14
N ASP A 186 -13.27 17.76 -10.00
CA ASP A 186 -12.35 18.19 -11.06
C ASP A 186 -11.23 17.19 -11.26
N ALA A 187 -10.70 16.64 -10.17
CA ALA A 187 -9.64 15.63 -10.26
C ALA A 187 -10.09 14.39 -11.05
N VAL A 188 -11.32 13.92 -10.85
CA VAL A 188 -11.81 12.68 -11.50
C VAL A 188 -12.35 12.90 -12.91
N ARG A 189 -12.55 14.15 -13.32
CA ARG A 189 -13.10 14.43 -14.64
C ARG A 189 -12.14 14.00 -15.75
N GLY A 190 -12.60 13.05 -16.57
CA GLY A 190 -11.80 12.50 -17.67
C GLY A 190 -10.70 11.54 -17.24
N ALA A 191 -10.65 11.13 -15.96
CA ALA A 191 -9.70 10.13 -15.50
C ALA A 191 -10.13 8.72 -15.94
N GLY A 192 -9.20 7.97 -16.55
CA GLY A 192 -9.38 6.56 -16.87
C GLY A 192 -9.25 5.64 -15.65
N VAL A 193 -8.51 6.10 -14.64
CA VAL A 193 -8.30 5.38 -13.36
C VAL A 193 -8.43 6.36 -12.20
N VAL A 194 -9.12 5.94 -11.13
CA VAL A 194 -9.26 6.74 -9.91
C VAL A 194 -8.75 5.96 -8.70
N PHE A 195 -7.75 6.49 -8.03
CA PHE A 195 -7.28 5.98 -6.74
C PHE A 195 -7.85 6.83 -5.60
N THR A 196 -8.52 6.18 -4.66
CA THR A 196 -8.99 6.83 -3.43
C THR A 196 -8.13 6.39 -2.25
N ALA A 197 -7.49 7.34 -1.59
CA ALA A 197 -6.53 7.11 -0.52
C ALA A 197 -6.76 8.04 0.68
N THR A 198 -8.02 8.22 1.04
CA THR A 198 -8.44 9.13 2.13
C THR A 198 -8.78 8.40 3.42
N TRP A 199 -8.89 9.14 4.51
CA TRP A 199 -9.46 8.69 5.78
C TRP A 199 -10.98 8.92 5.87
N ALA A 200 -11.66 9.07 4.76
CA ALA A 200 -13.11 9.28 4.73
C ALA A 200 -13.84 8.19 5.53
N ARG A 201 -14.81 8.60 6.33
CA ARG A 201 -15.70 7.75 7.15
C ARG A 201 -17.04 7.61 6.47
#